data_917d6361c168da4e638a0271be05fd64
#
_entry.id   917d6361c168da4e638a0271be05fd64
#
_cell.length_a   1.000
_cell.length_b   1.000
_cell.length_c   1.000
_cell.angle_alpha   90.00
_cell.angle_beta   90.00
_cell.angle_gamma   90.00
#
_symmetry.space_group_name_H-M   'P 1'
#
loop_
_entity.id
_entity.type
_entity.pdbx_description
1 polymer ?
#
loop_
_entity_poly.entity_id
_entity_poly.type
_entity_poly.pdbx_seq_one_letter_code
_entity_poly.pdbx_strand_id
1 'polypeptide(L)'
;LENGEIIPYTKAIVAPGIDFKYDKGYIEGSEAYAPHAYKAGEQTVLLSEQLQNMKDGGTFVMVAPNNPFRCPPGPYERVSLVAHYLKHNKPNSKIIILDQKNKFSKQGLFQEGWEKLYKDMIDWRSVEFGGKVISVNPKTKVIKTDDGDVIADVLNYIPEQKAGKLAFDSGLVDGDWCPINTKTFESKLVKNVYVIGDACIAGPMPKSGFSANSQGKIAALQISRILVDLPLVNPPKLAN
;
A
#
# COMPACT_ATOMS: atom_id res chain seq x y z
N LEU A 1 19.79 18.79 -9.57
CA LEU A 1 20.44 17.79 -8.70
C LEU A 1 20.75 18.41 -7.34
N GLU A 2 21.00 17.60 -6.32
CA GLU A 2 21.31 18.08 -4.96
C GLU A 2 22.54 19.00 -4.91
N ASN A 3 23.46 18.83 -5.84
CA ASN A 3 24.65 19.68 -6.00
C ASN A 3 24.38 21.00 -6.76
N GLY A 4 23.13 21.30 -7.11
CA GLY A 4 22.72 22.47 -7.88
C GLY A 4 22.92 22.37 -9.39
N GLU A 5 23.39 21.23 -9.90
CA GLU A 5 23.56 21.00 -11.33
C GLU A 5 22.19 20.87 -12.02
N ILE A 6 22.02 21.52 -13.18
CA ILE A 6 20.82 21.46 -14.00
C ILE A 6 21.07 20.54 -15.20
N ILE A 7 20.28 19.48 -15.31
CA ILE A 7 20.31 18.58 -16.46
C ILE A 7 19.12 18.94 -17.37
N PRO A 8 19.35 19.45 -18.57
CA PRO A 8 18.27 19.71 -19.53
C PRO A 8 17.69 18.38 -20.06
N TYR A 9 16.38 18.34 -20.26
CA TYR A 9 15.72 17.17 -20.82
C TYR A 9 14.62 17.57 -21.80
N THR A 10 14.37 16.75 -22.82
CA THR A 10 13.23 16.89 -23.75
C THR A 10 11.99 16.22 -23.18
N LYS A 11 12.15 15.05 -22.60
CA LYS A 11 11.11 14.25 -21.94
C LYS A 11 11.71 13.61 -20.68
N ALA A 12 10.95 13.59 -19.59
CA ALA A 12 11.36 12.96 -18.35
C ALA A 12 10.33 11.91 -17.90
N ILE A 13 10.79 10.76 -17.40
CA ILE A 13 9.95 9.75 -16.76
C ILE A 13 10.28 9.74 -15.28
N VAL A 14 9.25 9.85 -14.44
CA VAL A 14 9.36 9.89 -12.99
C VAL A 14 8.56 8.75 -12.40
N ALA A 15 9.19 7.94 -11.55
CA ALA A 15 8.59 6.78 -10.90
C ALA A 15 8.86 6.81 -9.38
N PRO A 16 8.33 7.80 -8.63
CA PRO A 16 8.72 8.04 -7.24
C PRO A 16 8.08 7.05 -6.24
N GLY A 17 7.17 6.18 -6.70
CA GLY A 17 6.49 5.23 -5.84
C GLY A 17 5.53 5.91 -4.86
N ILE A 18 5.42 5.32 -3.66
CA ILE A 18 4.53 5.80 -2.60
C ILE A 18 5.31 6.34 -1.40
N ASP A 19 4.61 7.14 -0.61
CA ASP A 19 4.97 7.51 0.75
C ASP A 19 3.76 7.35 1.67
N PHE A 20 3.91 7.60 2.96
CA PHE A 20 2.87 7.39 3.96
C PHE A 20 2.33 8.71 4.49
N LYS A 21 1.06 8.67 4.92
CA LYS A 21 0.41 9.74 5.66
C LYS A 21 0.40 9.37 7.14
N TYR A 22 0.93 10.24 7.94
CA TYR A 22 0.97 10.06 9.38
C TYR A 22 -0.23 10.76 10.02
N ASP A 23 -1.17 9.95 10.53
CA ASP A 23 -2.42 10.43 11.13
C ASP A 23 -2.87 9.54 12.31
N LYS A 24 -3.98 9.90 12.95
CA LYS A 24 -4.65 9.08 13.98
C LYS A 24 -3.74 8.64 15.13
N GLY A 25 -2.65 9.35 15.39
CA GLY A 25 -1.67 9.00 16.42
C GLY A 25 -0.51 8.12 15.95
N TYR A 26 -0.55 7.65 14.70
CA TYR A 26 0.61 7.05 14.04
C TYR A 26 1.44 8.16 13.40
N ILE A 27 2.56 8.48 14.00
CA ILE A 27 3.47 9.56 13.60
C ILE A 27 4.79 8.98 13.09
N GLU A 28 5.64 9.80 12.51
CA GLU A 28 6.99 9.39 12.14
C GLU A 28 7.75 8.80 13.33
N GLY A 29 8.40 7.66 13.14
CA GLY A 29 9.05 6.88 14.21
C GLY A 29 8.13 5.86 14.89
N SER A 30 6.82 5.86 14.62
CA SER A 30 5.88 4.84 15.12
C SER A 30 6.22 3.45 14.62
N GLU A 31 6.91 3.35 13.50
CA GLU A 31 7.37 2.12 12.86
C GLU A 31 8.25 1.26 13.77
N ALA A 32 8.95 1.89 14.71
CA ALA A 32 9.78 1.19 15.71
C ALA A 32 8.96 0.34 16.69
N TYR A 33 7.67 0.61 16.83
CA TYR A 33 6.76 -0.09 17.74
C TYR A 33 5.71 -0.90 16.98
N ALA A 34 5.16 -0.33 15.91
CA ALA A 34 4.09 -0.89 15.10
C ALA A 34 4.48 -0.80 13.61
N PRO A 35 5.38 -1.68 13.12
CA PRO A 35 5.90 -1.58 11.77
C PRO A 35 4.81 -1.80 10.72
N HIS A 36 4.75 -0.94 9.70
CA HIS A 36 3.90 -1.17 8.52
C HIS A 36 4.50 -2.24 7.59
N ALA A 37 5.82 -2.40 7.57
CA ALA A 37 6.55 -3.36 6.75
C ALA A 37 6.19 -3.30 5.24
N TYR A 38 5.93 -2.09 4.74
CA TYR A 38 5.77 -1.76 3.32
C TYR A 38 7.04 -1.15 2.70
N LYS A 39 8.07 -0.95 3.51
CA LYS A 39 9.46 -0.75 3.08
C LYS A 39 10.24 -1.99 3.47
N ALA A 40 10.99 -2.56 2.52
CA ALA A 40 11.85 -3.72 2.77
C ALA A 40 12.97 -3.37 3.77
N GLY A 41 13.47 -4.38 4.48
CA GLY A 41 14.57 -4.24 5.42
C GLY A 41 14.10 -4.28 6.89
N GLU A 42 14.56 -3.34 7.71
CA GLU A 42 14.42 -3.36 9.17
C GLU A 42 12.99 -3.56 9.68
N GLN A 43 12.00 -2.93 9.09
CA GLN A 43 10.61 -3.10 9.50
C GLN A 43 10.07 -4.52 9.28
N THR A 44 10.53 -5.20 8.22
CA THR A 44 10.13 -6.59 7.95
C THR A 44 10.76 -7.53 8.98
N VAL A 45 12.01 -7.29 9.32
CA VAL A 45 12.72 -8.04 10.38
C VAL A 45 12.03 -7.82 11.72
N LEU A 46 11.79 -6.55 12.09
CA LEU A 46 11.12 -6.20 13.35
C LEU A 46 9.73 -6.85 13.48
N LEU A 47 8.92 -6.83 12.41
CA LEU A 47 7.60 -7.48 12.43
C LEU A 47 7.72 -8.99 12.64
N SER A 48 8.70 -9.62 11.99
CA SER A 48 8.99 -11.06 12.17
C SER A 48 9.42 -11.38 13.58
N GLU A 49 10.32 -10.59 14.17
CA GLU A 49 10.78 -10.74 15.54
C GLU A 49 9.63 -10.56 16.55
N GLN A 50 8.80 -9.54 16.38
CA GLN A 50 7.62 -9.32 17.22
C GLN A 50 6.66 -10.51 17.15
N LEU A 51 6.42 -11.07 15.95
CA LEU A 51 5.56 -12.24 15.76
C LEU A 51 6.16 -13.48 16.43
N GLN A 52 7.47 -13.70 16.33
CA GLN A 52 8.16 -14.82 16.94
C GLN A 52 8.15 -14.72 18.48
N ASN A 53 8.27 -13.52 19.02
CA ASN A 53 8.28 -13.27 20.47
C ASN A 53 6.86 -13.18 21.09
N MET A 54 5.80 -13.09 20.27
CA MET A 54 4.43 -13.10 20.77
C MET A 54 4.14 -14.42 21.49
N LYS A 55 3.44 -14.38 22.63
CA LYS A 55 3.02 -15.58 23.35
C LYS A 55 1.95 -16.35 22.56
N ASP A 56 1.88 -17.66 22.74
CA ASP A 56 0.70 -18.41 22.30
C ASP A 56 -0.56 -17.91 23.03
N GLY A 57 -1.63 -17.73 22.31
CA GLY A 57 -2.84 -17.04 22.80
C GLY A 57 -2.82 -15.53 22.59
N GLY A 58 -1.72 -14.97 22.07
CA GLY A 58 -1.62 -13.52 21.75
C GLY A 58 -2.43 -13.11 20.54
N THR A 59 -2.64 -11.79 20.41
CA THR A 59 -3.42 -11.19 19.32
C THR A 59 -2.53 -10.41 18.37
N PHE A 60 -2.52 -10.84 17.11
CA PHE A 60 -1.93 -10.06 16.01
C PHE A 60 -3.00 -9.16 15.39
N VAL A 61 -2.74 -7.85 15.32
CA VAL A 61 -3.67 -6.91 14.69
C VAL A 61 -3.04 -6.33 13.43
N MET A 62 -3.77 -6.43 12.32
CA MET A 62 -3.47 -5.76 11.04
C MET A 62 -4.41 -4.58 10.87
N VAL A 63 -3.88 -3.37 10.69
CA VAL A 63 -4.67 -2.24 10.19
C VAL A 63 -4.39 -2.08 8.70
N ALA A 64 -5.42 -2.30 7.89
CA ALA A 64 -5.33 -2.16 6.44
C ALA A 64 -5.78 -0.75 6.01
N PRO A 65 -5.04 -0.07 5.10
CA PRO A 65 -5.33 1.31 4.70
C PRO A 65 -6.54 1.38 3.78
N ASN A 66 -7.05 2.60 3.60
CA ASN A 66 -8.07 2.89 2.60
C ASN A 66 -7.48 2.88 1.18
N ASN A 67 -8.33 2.78 0.17
CA ASN A 67 -7.94 2.91 -1.24
C ASN A 67 -7.64 4.38 -1.61
N PRO A 68 -6.72 4.61 -2.56
CA PRO A 68 -5.84 3.66 -3.21
C PRO A 68 -4.53 3.43 -2.42
N PHE A 69 -3.99 2.22 -2.47
CA PHE A 69 -2.71 1.88 -1.86
C PHE A 69 -1.94 0.84 -2.68
N ARG A 70 -0.62 0.74 -2.45
CA ARG A 70 0.25 -0.21 -3.15
C ARG A 70 -0.06 -1.64 -2.75
N CYS A 71 -0.10 -2.55 -3.73
CA CYS A 71 -0.32 -3.98 -3.55
C CYS A 71 -1.66 -4.27 -2.83
N PRO A 72 -2.82 -4.03 -3.48
CA PRO A 72 -4.12 -4.18 -2.84
C PRO A 72 -4.38 -5.53 -2.15
N PRO A 73 -3.88 -6.70 -2.61
CA PRO A 73 -4.02 -7.95 -1.86
C PRO A 73 -2.99 -8.11 -0.73
N GLY A 74 -1.92 -7.31 -0.69
CA GLY A 74 -0.77 -7.49 0.19
C GLY A 74 -1.07 -7.61 1.69
N PRO A 75 -1.95 -6.80 2.30
CA PRO A 75 -2.32 -6.96 3.70
C PRO A 75 -2.91 -8.35 3.99
N TYR A 76 -3.76 -8.86 3.11
CA TYR A 76 -4.48 -10.13 3.28
C TYR A 76 -3.58 -11.35 2.98
N GLU A 77 -2.65 -11.21 2.04
CA GLU A 77 -1.57 -12.19 1.82
C GLU A 77 -0.69 -12.30 3.06
N ARG A 78 -0.30 -11.17 3.65
CA ARG A 78 0.49 -11.17 4.90
C ARG A 78 -0.28 -11.83 6.04
N VAL A 79 -1.56 -11.51 6.22
CA VAL A 79 -2.40 -12.16 7.22
C VAL A 79 -2.45 -13.67 7.01
N SER A 80 -2.56 -14.13 5.76
CA SER A 80 -2.56 -15.57 5.44
C SER A 80 -1.22 -16.24 5.82
N LEU A 81 -0.08 -15.57 5.59
CA LEU A 81 1.24 -16.06 6.02
C LEU A 81 1.37 -16.07 7.55
N VAL A 82 0.90 -15.03 8.23
CA VAL A 82 0.87 -14.97 9.70
C VAL A 82 -0.01 -16.07 10.26
N ALA A 83 -1.20 -16.29 9.69
CA ALA A 83 -2.10 -17.37 10.11
C ALA A 83 -1.47 -18.75 9.93
N HIS A 84 -0.75 -18.97 8.83
CA HIS A 84 0.00 -20.20 8.62
C HIS A 84 1.06 -20.41 9.72
N TYR A 85 1.84 -19.38 10.04
CA TYR A 85 2.82 -19.43 11.11
C TYR A 85 2.18 -19.70 12.47
N LEU A 86 1.12 -18.98 12.82
CA LEU A 86 0.43 -19.12 14.10
C LEU A 86 -0.18 -20.52 14.27
N LYS A 87 -0.83 -21.02 13.23
CA LYS A 87 -1.42 -22.38 13.26
C LYS A 87 -0.42 -23.46 13.66
N HIS A 88 0.85 -23.33 13.26
CA HIS A 88 1.89 -24.35 13.52
C HIS A 88 2.68 -24.06 14.80
N ASN A 89 2.80 -22.81 15.22
CA ASN A 89 3.69 -22.43 16.32
C ASN A 89 2.95 -21.86 17.53
N LYS A 90 1.76 -21.29 17.34
CA LYS A 90 0.97 -20.57 18.38
C LYS A 90 -0.53 -20.73 18.11
N PRO A 91 -1.07 -21.97 18.20
CA PRO A 91 -2.41 -22.30 17.69
C PRO A 91 -3.57 -21.65 18.46
N ASN A 92 -3.34 -21.15 19.67
CA ASN A 92 -4.35 -20.46 20.49
C ASN A 92 -4.43 -18.96 20.17
N SER A 93 -3.54 -18.44 19.32
CA SER A 93 -3.47 -17.03 18.95
C SER A 93 -4.54 -16.65 17.93
N LYS A 94 -4.83 -15.34 17.85
CA LYS A 94 -5.83 -14.80 16.94
C LYS A 94 -5.26 -13.66 16.09
N ILE A 95 -5.93 -13.41 14.96
CA ILE A 95 -5.64 -12.30 14.05
C ILE A 95 -6.91 -11.46 13.92
N ILE A 96 -6.77 -10.15 14.12
CA ILE A 96 -7.83 -9.18 13.83
C ILE A 96 -7.36 -8.31 12.69
N ILE A 97 -8.20 -8.14 11.67
CA ILE A 97 -7.98 -7.19 10.58
C ILE A 97 -8.94 -6.03 10.76
N LEU A 98 -8.42 -4.85 11.05
CA LEU A 98 -9.19 -3.60 11.08
C LEU A 98 -9.07 -2.93 9.71
N ASP A 99 -10.11 -3.08 8.90
CA ASP A 99 -10.09 -2.65 7.51
C ASP A 99 -10.82 -1.32 7.33
N GLN A 100 -10.14 -0.31 6.79
CA GLN A 100 -10.71 1.02 6.57
C GLN A 100 -11.68 1.08 5.38
N LYS A 101 -12.11 -0.08 4.86
CA LYS A 101 -13.04 -0.23 3.73
C LYS A 101 -13.95 -1.45 3.89
N ASN A 102 -15.05 -1.48 3.14
CA ASN A 102 -16.03 -2.57 3.19
C ASN A 102 -15.71 -3.76 2.27
N LYS A 103 -14.76 -3.57 1.37
CA LYS A 103 -14.36 -4.61 0.40
C LYS A 103 -12.88 -4.52 0.14
N PHE A 104 -12.26 -5.67 -0.17
CA PHE A 104 -10.86 -5.73 -0.54
C PHE A 104 -10.62 -6.63 -1.76
N SER A 105 -9.42 -6.49 -2.33
CA SER A 105 -9.04 -7.22 -3.54
C SER A 105 -9.05 -8.73 -3.32
N LYS A 106 -9.77 -9.47 -4.17
CA LYS A 106 -9.88 -10.93 -4.13
C LYS A 106 -10.50 -11.49 -2.84
N GLN A 107 -11.34 -10.70 -2.18
CA GLN A 107 -11.94 -11.01 -0.88
C GLN A 107 -12.55 -12.41 -0.79
N GLY A 108 -13.36 -12.82 -1.77
CA GLY A 108 -13.99 -14.13 -1.76
C GLY A 108 -13.00 -15.29 -1.68
N LEU A 109 -11.89 -15.21 -2.45
CA LEU A 109 -10.83 -16.23 -2.44
C LEU A 109 -10.10 -16.29 -1.10
N PHE A 110 -9.79 -15.12 -0.50
CA PHE A 110 -9.15 -15.08 0.81
C PHE A 110 -10.06 -15.65 1.89
N GLN A 111 -11.32 -15.22 1.95
CA GLN A 111 -12.28 -15.68 2.96
C GLN A 111 -12.54 -17.19 2.84
N GLU A 112 -12.71 -17.72 1.62
CA GLU A 112 -12.81 -19.16 1.40
C GLU A 112 -11.57 -19.91 1.90
N GLY A 113 -10.38 -19.40 1.58
CA GLY A 113 -9.10 -19.97 2.03
C GLY A 113 -8.95 -19.92 3.55
N TRP A 114 -9.31 -18.80 4.17
CA TRP A 114 -9.24 -18.64 5.64
C TRP A 114 -10.21 -19.57 6.37
N GLU A 115 -11.46 -19.66 5.91
CA GLU A 115 -12.44 -20.58 6.48
C GLU A 115 -11.98 -22.03 6.41
N LYS A 116 -11.39 -22.42 5.28
CA LYS A 116 -10.92 -23.79 5.07
C LYS A 116 -9.67 -24.13 5.88
N LEU A 117 -8.72 -23.19 6.00
CA LEU A 117 -7.38 -23.46 6.51
C LEU A 117 -7.15 -22.94 7.94
N TYR A 118 -7.83 -21.86 8.33
CA TYR A 118 -7.58 -21.10 9.55
C TYR A 118 -8.88 -20.71 10.27
N LYS A 119 -9.85 -21.61 10.25
CA LYS A 119 -11.16 -21.42 10.88
C LYS A 119 -11.01 -20.84 12.30
N ASP A 120 -11.82 -19.84 12.62
CA ASP A 120 -11.86 -19.16 13.92
C ASP A 120 -10.58 -18.41 14.34
N MET A 121 -9.52 -18.41 13.51
CA MET A 121 -8.28 -17.69 13.81
C MET A 121 -8.29 -16.24 13.31
N ILE A 122 -8.98 -15.95 12.19
CA ILE A 122 -8.96 -14.65 11.51
C ILE A 122 -10.33 -13.98 11.64
N ASP A 123 -10.34 -12.81 12.28
CA ASP A 123 -11.48 -11.92 12.42
C ASP A 123 -11.26 -10.69 11.53
N TRP A 124 -11.97 -10.62 10.39
CA TRP A 124 -11.94 -9.45 9.51
C TRP A 124 -13.11 -8.52 9.81
N ARG A 125 -12.80 -7.30 10.18
CA ARG A 125 -13.74 -6.24 10.50
C ARG A 125 -13.64 -5.13 9.46
N SER A 126 -14.73 -4.93 8.71
CA SER A 126 -14.82 -3.84 7.74
C SER A 126 -15.06 -2.50 8.44
N VAL A 127 -14.91 -1.40 7.71
CA VAL A 127 -15.13 -0.06 8.23
C VAL A 127 -16.54 0.14 8.84
N GLU A 128 -17.55 -0.59 8.38
CA GLU A 128 -18.92 -0.54 8.90
C GLU A 128 -19.17 -1.53 10.06
N PHE A 129 -18.26 -2.45 10.29
CA PHE A 129 -18.41 -3.52 11.29
C PHE A 129 -17.19 -3.56 12.23
N GLY A 130 -16.94 -2.44 12.92
CA GLY A 130 -15.91 -2.32 13.96
C GLY A 130 -14.47 -2.23 13.46
N GLY A 131 -14.24 -2.08 12.16
CA GLY A 131 -12.89 -1.91 11.58
C GLY A 131 -12.42 -0.47 11.47
N LYS A 132 -13.29 0.51 11.71
CA LYS A 132 -12.97 1.93 11.59
C LYS A 132 -12.04 2.40 12.72
N VAL A 133 -10.77 2.62 12.37
CA VAL A 133 -9.78 3.15 13.31
C VAL A 133 -9.97 4.65 13.50
N ILE A 134 -10.15 5.06 14.77
CA ILE A 134 -10.24 6.46 15.20
C ILE A 134 -8.87 6.99 15.60
N SER A 135 -8.13 6.22 16.42
CA SER A 135 -6.78 6.56 16.81
C SER A 135 -5.98 5.32 17.21
N VAL A 136 -4.67 5.44 17.22
CA VAL A 136 -3.75 4.39 17.63
C VAL A 136 -2.68 4.95 18.55
N ASN A 137 -2.30 4.15 19.54
CA ASN A 137 -1.08 4.36 20.29
C ASN A 137 -0.08 3.24 19.91
N PRO A 138 0.93 3.51 19.07
CA PRO A 138 1.85 2.49 18.59
C PRO A 138 2.67 1.83 19.69
N LYS A 139 3.01 2.58 20.76
CA LYS A 139 3.83 2.07 21.88
C LYS A 139 3.06 1.09 22.75
N THR A 140 1.83 1.40 23.10
CA THR A 140 0.98 0.52 23.90
C THR A 140 0.19 -0.47 23.04
N LYS A 141 0.23 -0.31 21.71
CA LYS A 141 -0.50 -1.12 20.72
C LYS A 141 -2.01 -1.18 20.99
N VAL A 142 -2.56 -0.08 21.49
CA VAL A 142 -3.99 0.12 21.68
C VAL A 142 -4.55 0.87 20.47
N ILE A 143 -5.57 0.30 19.84
CA ILE A 143 -6.27 0.87 18.68
C ILE A 143 -7.69 1.20 19.14
N LYS A 144 -8.08 2.48 19.04
CA LYS A 144 -9.45 2.90 19.25
C LYS A 144 -10.25 2.78 17.96
N THR A 145 -11.32 2.02 18.00
CA THR A 145 -12.28 1.90 16.89
C THR A 145 -13.62 2.51 17.29
N ASP A 146 -14.53 2.59 16.35
CA ASP A 146 -15.93 2.98 16.60
C ASP A 146 -16.73 1.92 17.39
N ASP A 147 -16.19 0.70 17.52
CA ASP A 147 -16.79 -0.42 18.27
C ASP A 147 -15.99 -0.76 19.56
N GLY A 148 -15.16 0.18 20.05
CA GLY A 148 -14.35 0.00 21.26
C GLY A 148 -12.86 -0.15 21.00
N ASP A 149 -12.12 -0.41 22.07
CA ASP A 149 -10.66 -0.53 22.03
C ASP A 149 -10.23 -1.95 21.65
N VAL A 150 -9.28 -2.05 20.71
CA VAL A 150 -8.59 -3.30 20.36
C VAL A 150 -7.15 -3.22 20.85
N ILE A 151 -6.73 -4.23 21.61
CA ILE A 151 -5.38 -4.31 22.16
C ILE A 151 -4.62 -5.41 21.42
N ALA A 152 -3.44 -5.08 20.89
CA ALA A 152 -2.59 -6.00 20.16
C ALA A 152 -1.34 -6.40 20.96
N ASP A 153 -0.94 -7.67 20.87
CA ASP A 153 0.41 -8.09 21.25
C ASP A 153 1.41 -7.74 20.15
N VAL A 154 0.99 -7.91 18.89
CA VAL A 154 1.73 -7.47 17.70
C VAL A 154 0.83 -6.61 16.83
N LEU A 155 1.26 -5.40 16.52
CA LEU A 155 0.52 -4.46 15.69
C LEU A 155 1.26 -4.21 14.37
N ASN A 156 0.66 -4.64 13.26
CA ASN A 156 1.07 -4.26 11.92
C ASN A 156 0.14 -3.15 11.41
N TYR A 157 0.54 -1.90 11.62
CA TYR A 157 -0.24 -0.75 11.19
C TYR A 157 0.24 -0.25 9.83
N ILE A 158 -0.61 -0.34 8.80
CA ILE A 158 -0.30 0.17 7.46
C ILE A 158 -1.01 1.52 7.31
N PRO A 159 -0.26 2.65 7.31
CA PRO A 159 -0.85 3.98 7.18
C PRO A 159 -1.46 4.20 5.80
N GLU A 160 -2.33 5.20 5.70
CA GLU A 160 -2.78 5.75 4.42
C GLU A 160 -1.57 6.14 3.55
N GLN A 161 -1.71 6.00 2.24
CA GLN A 161 -0.61 6.23 1.31
C GLN A 161 -0.84 7.46 0.43
N LYS A 162 0.25 7.99 -0.09
CA LYS A 162 0.31 9.09 -1.06
C LYS A 162 1.46 8.86 -2.03
N ALA A 163 1.57 9.67 -3.07
CA ALA A 163 2.74 9.65 -3.96
C ALA A 163 4.04 9.94 -3.19
N GLY A 164 5.15 9.41 -3.67
CA GLY A 164 6.46 9.64 -3.07
C GLY A 164 6.88 11.12 -3.08
N LYS A 165 7.71 11.51 -2.11
CA LYS A 165 8.12 12.90 -1.85
C LYS A 165 8.53 13.67 -3.12
N LEU A 166 9.30 13.04 -4.02
CA LEU A 166 9.73 13.68 -5.26
C LEU A 166 8.55 14.22 -6.10
N ALA A 167 7.40 13.53 -6.10
CA ALA A 167 6.23 14.00 -6.83
C ALA A 167 5.66 15.30 -6.27
N PHE A 168 5.68 15.47 -4.94
CA PHE A 168 5.27 16.70 -4.27
C PHE A 168 6.26 17.83 -4.55
N ASP A 169 7.54 17.58 -4.37
CA ASP A 169 8.62 18.57 -4.60
C ASP A 169 8.64 19.06 -6.05
N SER A 170 8.19 18.24 -7.00
CA SER A 170 8.16 18.56 -8.44
C SER A 170 6.81 19.10 -8.93
N GLY A 171 5.82 19.34 -8.07
CA GLY A 171 4.52 19.85 -8.47
C GLY A 171 3.69 18.90 -9.35
N LEU A 172 3.91 17.59 -9.22
CA LEU A 172 3.26 16.56 -10.02
C LEU A 172 1.97 16.00 -9.41
N VAL A 173 1.58 16.45 -8.21
CA VAL A 173 0.45 15.94 -7.45
C VAL A 173 -0.76 16.87 -7.48
N ASP A 174 -1.95 16.28 -7.48
CA ASP A 174 -3.22 16.88 -7.15
C ASP A 174 -3.83 16.06 -6.01
N GLY A 175 -3.99 16.67 -4.83
CA GLY A 175 -4.23 15.95 -3.59
C GLY A 175 -3.06 15.02 -3.22
N ASP A 176 -3.31 13.73 -3.11
CA ASP A 176 -2.31 12.75 -2.68
C ASP A 176 -1.56 12.06 -3.84
N TRP A 177 -1.99 12.23 -5.08
CA TRP A 177 -1.53 11.42 -6.21
C TRP A 177 -1.26 12.23 -7.48
N CYS A 178 -0.51 11.64 -8.42
CA CYS A 178 -0.19 12.27 -9.69
C CYS A 178 -1.28 12.01 -10.73
N PRO A 179 -2.04 13.04 -11.18
CA PRO A 179 -2.97 12.91 -12.29
C PRO A 179 -2.21 12.81 -13.62
N ILE A 180 -2.55 11.82 -14.42
CA ILE A 180 -1.90 11.56 -15.72
C ILE A 180 -2.90 11.40 -16.85
N ASN A 181 -2.42 11.57 -18.09
CA ASN A 181 -3.11 11.13 -19.28
C ASN A 181 -2.97 9.61 -19.40
N THR A 182 -4.05 8.87 -19.30
CA THR A 182 -4.05 7.39 -19.27
C THR A 182 -3.57 6.75 -20.59
N LYS A 183 -3.47 7.50 -21.69
CA LYS A 183 -2.95 7.03 -22.98
C LYS A 183 -1.43 7.16 -23.10
N THR A 184 -0.85 8.20 -22.47
CA THR A 184 0.58 8.52 -22.61
C THR A 184 1.36 8.43 -21.31
N PHE A 185 0.70 8.46 -20.15
CA PHE A 185 1.25 8.65 -18.82
C PHE A 185 1.89 10.02 -18.58
N GLU A 186 1.71 10.98 -19.51
CA GLU A 186 2.12 12.36 -19.29
C GLU A 186 1.33 12.98 -18.13
N SER A 187 2.04 13.71 -17.26
CA SER A 187 1.42 14.47 -16.17
C SER A 187 0.41 15.47 -16.74
N LYS A 188 -0.74 15.62 -16.07
CA LYS A 188 -1.72 16.67 -16.41
C LYS A 188 -1.29 18.06 -15.89
N LEU A 189 -0.30 18.12 -15.02
CA LEU A 189 0.15 19.34 -14.35
C LEU A 189 1.43 19.89 -14.97
N VAL A 190 2.36 19.02 -15.39
CA VAL A 190 3.67 19.41 -15.90
C VAL A 190 3.89 18.77 -17.26
N LYS A 191 4.02 19.60 -18.30
CA LYS A 191 4.25 19.16 -19.68
C LYS A 191 5.61 18.49 -19.84
N ASN A 192 5.67 17.45 -20.69
CA ASN A 192 6.89 16.69 -20.98
C ASN A 192 7.42 15.83 -19.81
N VAL A 193 6.68 15.74 -18.72
CA VAL A 193 6.96 14.86 -17.59
C VAL A 193 5.94 13.74 -17.55
N TYR A 194 6.40 12.50 -17.49
CA TYR A 194 5.58 11.28 -17.49
C TYR A 194 5.69 10.61 -16.14
N VAL A 195 4.58 10.28 -15.50
CA VAL A 195 4.57 9.63 -14.18
C VAL A 195 4.02 8.22 -14.31
N ILE A 196 4.80 7.25 -13.84
CA ILE A 196 4.46 5.83 -13.89
C ILE A 196 4.54 5.19 -12.50
N GLY A 197 4.02 3.99 -12.38
CA GLY A 197 4.05 3.21 -11.14
C GLY A 197 3.03 3.71 -10.12
N ASP A 198 3.30 3.41 -8.86
CA ASP A 198 2.34 3.58 -7.78
C ASP A 198 2.00 5.04 -7.46
N ALA A 199 2.82 6.00 -7.89
CA ALA A 199 2.57 7.42 -7.68
C ALA A 199 1.39 7.97 -8.49
N CYS A 200 1.07 7.38 -9.64
CA CYS A 200 0.04 7.90 -10.55
C CYS A 200 -1.35 7.31 -10.32
N ILE A 201 -2.38 8.06 -10.73
CA ILE A 201 -3.75 7.57 -10.86
C ILE A 201 -4.02 7.21 -12.32
N ALA A 202 -3.94 5.92 -12.63
CA ALA A 202 -4.09 5.38 -13.98
C ALA A 202 -5.45 4.67 -14.17
N GLY A 203 -6.53 5.34 -13.78
CA GLY A 203 -7.89 4.78 -13.88
C GLY A 203 -8.05 3.54 -12.97
N PRO A 204 -8.59 2.43 -13.47
CA PRO A 204 -8.84 1.23 -12.68
C PRO A 204 -7.59 0.36 -12.44
N MET A 205 -6.42 0.73 -12.98
CA MET A 205 -5.20 -0.05 -12.78
C MET A 205 -4.79 -0.04 -11.30
N PRO A 206 -4.56 -1.21 -10.69
CA PRO A 206 -4.08 -1.27 -9.33
C PRO A 206 -2.62 -0.80 -9.23
N LYS A 207 -2.23 -0.36 -8.04
CA LYS A 207 -0.84 -0.01 -7.73
C LYS A 207 -0.05 -1.30 -7.49
N SER A 208 0.55 -1.84 -8.57
CA SER A 208 1.30 -3.10 -8.56
C SER A 208 2.53 -3.03 -9.46
N GLY A 209 3.50 -3.90 -9.21
CA GLY A 209 4.69 -4.02 -10.06
C GLY A 209 4.36 -4.38 -11.50
N PHE A 210 3.35 -5.23 -11.72
CA PHE A 210 2.85 -5.56 -13.07
C PHE A 210 2.30 -4.33 -13.79
N SER A 211 1.45 -3.55 -13.11
CA SER A 211 0.93 -2.29 -13.65
C SER A 211 2.06 -1.30 -13.96
N ALA A 212 2.99 -1.10 -13.04
CA ALA A 212 4.13 -0.20 -13.22
C ALA A 212 4.99 -0.57 -14.43
N ASN A 213 5.31 -1.87 -14.60
CA ASN A 213 6.06 -2.36 -15.76
C ASN A 213 5.29 -2.11 -17.08
N SER A 214 4.00 -2.37 -17.09
CA SER A 214 3.15 -2.12 -18.26
C SER A 214 3.05 -0.65 -18.59
N GLN A 215 2.89 0.21 -17.59
CA GLN A 215 2.87 1.67 -17.73
C GLN A 215 4.19 2.19 -18.30
N GLY A 216 5.32 1.68 -17.81
CA GLY A 216 6.66 2.05 -18.32
C GLY A 216 6.82 1.71 -19.81
N LYS A 217 6.38 0.53 -20.24
CA LYS A 217 6.42 0.12 -21.65
C LYS A 217 5.56 1.01 -22.54
N ILE A 218 4.35 1.34 -22.10
CA ILE A 218 3.45 2.23 -22.85
C ILE A 218 4.00 3.66 -22.89
N ALA A 219 4.46 4.20 -21.76
CA ALA A 219 5.07 5.53 -21.72
C ALA A 219 6.28 5.63 -22.68
N ALA A 220 7.19 4.65 -22.65
CA ALA A 220 8.33 4.59 -23.54
C ALA A 220 7.92 4.54 -25.02
N LEU A 221 6.94 3.70 -25.37
CA LEU A 221 6.41 3.61 -26.73
C LEU A 221 5.82 4.94 -27.19
N GLN A 222 5.01 5.59 -26.38
CA GLN A 222 4.39 6.86 -26.75
C GLN A 222 5.41 7.98 -26.86
N ILE A 223 6.37 8.06 -25.94
CA ILE A 223 7.46 9.04 -25.97
C ILE A 223 8.31 8.88 -27.23
N SER A 224 8.69 7.65 -27.59
CA SER A 224 9.49 7.40 -28.80
C SER A 224 8.75 7.86 -30.07
N ARG A 225 7.44 7.67 -30.14
CA ARG A 225 6.63 8.13 -31.27
C ARG A 225 6.52 9.66 -31.32
N ILE A 226 6.31 10.29 -30.16
CA ILE A 226 6.26 11.76 -30.05
C ILE A 226 7.57 12.40 -30.53
N LEU A 227 8.71 11.82 -30.17
CA LEU A 227 10.03 12.36 -30.52
C LEU A 227 10.35 12.30 -32.02
N VAL A 228 9.64 11.48 -32.79
CA VAL A 228 9.80 11.33 -34.25
C VAL A 228 8.52 11.69 -35.01
N ASP A 229 7.64 12.48 -34.40
CA ASP A 229 6.39 12.99 -34.97
C ASP A 229 5.44 11.91 -35.53
N LEU A 230 5.47 10.72 -34.96
CA LEU A 230 4.55 9.65 -35.34
C LEU A 230 3.25 9.72 -34.50
N PRO A 231 2.11 9.31 -35.05
CA PRO A 231 0.84 9.30 -34.33
C PRO A 231 0.86 8.35 -33.14
N LEU A 232 0.21 8.76 -32.03
CA LEU A 232 0.07 7.93 -30.83
C LEU A 232 -0.70 6.64 -31.14
N VAL A 233 -0.30 5.54 -30.52
CA VAL A 233 -1.05 4.28 -30.57
C VAL A 233 -2.06 4.19 -29.43
N ASN A 234 -3.13 3.43 -29.62
CA ASN A 234 -4.00 3.05 -28.53
C ASN A 234 -3.30 1.92 -27.75
N PRO A 235 -3.00 2.11 -26.46
CA PRO A 235 -2.40 1.05 -25.69
C PRO A 235 -3.35 -0.14 -25.60
N PRO A 236 -2.84 -1.38 -25.60
CA PRO A 236 -3.67 -2.54 -25.38
C PRO A 236 -4.30 -2.47 -23.98
N LYS A 237 -5.48 -3.08 -23.83
CA LYS A 237 -6.04 -3.29 -22.49
C LYS A 237 -5.11 -4.22 -21.72
N LEU A 238 -4.58 -3.73 -20.62
CA LEU A 238 -3.70 -4.53 -19.76
C LEU A 238 -4.58 -5.16 -18.69
N ALA A 239 -4.61 -6.49 -18.68
CA ALA A 239 -5.18 -7.24 -17.58
C ALA A 239 -4.17 -7.27 -16.41
N ASN A 240 -4.69 -7.24 -15.18
CA ASN A 240 -3.90 -7.39 -13.97
C ASN A 240 -4.63 -8.34 -13.01
#